data_7cd0a198966ec68e0907b1ef8da284b6
#
_entry.id   7cd0a198966ec68e0907b1ef8da284b6
#
_cell.length_a   1.000
_cell.length_b   1.000
_cell.length_c   1.000
_cell.angle_alpha   90.00
_cell.angle_beta   90.00
_cell.angle_gamma   90.00
#
_symmetry.space_group_name_H-M   'P 1'
#
loop_
_entity.id
_entity.type
_entity.pdbx_description
1 polymer ?
#
loop_
_entity_poly.entity_id
_entity_poly.type
_entity_poly.pdbx_seq_one_letter_code
_entity_poly.pdbx_strand_id
1 'polypeptide(L)'
;MRILSPKIVFRYEDRIINVHPSLLPSFPGAAAYRQAKEEGVRIAGVTAHYVTTDLDQGPIITQRAFDVPDDASVETIRNRGQPLEADALLEAIQLHLDNAISVHRGRTGLHSSSDSSASESEYQLGLPEDLETVQPDNPIDDHKNGVDTPAESIPDVVND
;
A
#
# COMPACT_ATOMS: atom_id res chain seq x y z
N MET A 1 -12.34 20.82 -0.67
CA MET A 1 -12.42 19.35 -0.79
C MET A 1 -13.74 18.90 -0.17
N ARG A 2 -14.48 18.00 -0.78
CA ARG A 2 -15.74 17.43 -0.22
C ARG A 2 -15.48 15.95 0.09
N ILE A 3 -15.79 15.53 1.30
CA ILE A 3 -15.65 14.15 1.75
C ILE A 3 -16.98 13.43 1.50
N LEU A 4 -16.92 12.26 0.88
CA LEU A 4 -18.10 11.42 0.68
C LEU A 4 -18.51 10.77 2.02
N SER A 5 -19.82 10.57 2.21
CA SER A 5 -20.26 9.85 3.39
C SER A 5 -19.86 8.37 3.33
N PRO A 6 -19.55 7.72 4.45
CA PRO A 6 -19.22 6.28 4.49
C PRO A 6 -20.28 5.42 3.82
N LYS A 7 -21.56 5.77 3.97
CA LYS A 7 -22.67 5.04 3.35
C LYS A 7 -22.57 5.00 1.81
N ILE A 8 -22.12 6.10 1.19
CA ILE A 8 -21.92 6.16 -0.27
C ILE A 8 -20.71 5.30 -0.65
N VAL A 9 -19.60 5.45 0.08
CA VAL A 9 -18.38 4.70 -0.19
C VAL A 9 -18.63 3.20 -0.11
N PHE A 10 -19.28 2.69 0.94
CA PHE A 10 -19.62 1.27 1.04
C PHE A 10 -20.57 0.77 -0.05
N ARG A 11 -21.53 1.62 -0.46
CA ARG A 11 -22.48 1.23 -1.53
C ARG A 11 -21.80 1.08 -2.89
N TYR A 12 -20.75 1.83 -3.13
CA TYR A 12 -20.01 1.89 -4.40
C TYR A 12 -18.54 1.51 -4.23
N GLU A 13 -18.29 0.52 -3.35
CA GLU A 13 -16.95 -0.04 -3.14
C GLU A 13 -16.34 -0.44 -4.48
N ASP A 14 -15.07 -0.08 -4.68
CA ASP A 14 -14.30 -0.26 -5.92
C ASP A 14 -14.97 0.27 -7.20
N ARG A 15 -15.86 1.27 -7.07
CA ARG A 15 -16.56 1.91 -8.19
C ARG A 15 -16.46 3.43 -8.20
N ILE A 16 -15.86 4.04 -7.21
CA ILE A 16 -15.59 5.47 -7.16
C ILE A 16 -14.11 5.65 -7.39
N ILE A 17 -13.74 6.37 -8.45
CA ILE A 17 -12.36 6.69 -8.79
C ILE A 17 -12.11 8.15 -8.45
N ASN A 18 -11.00 8.43 -7.78
CA ASN A 18 -10.51 9.78 -7.50
C ASN A 18 -9.12 9.96 -8.08
N VAL A 19 -8.78 11.20 -8.44
CA VAL A 19 -7.41 11.60 -8.78
C VAL A 19 -6.88 12.50 -7.68
N HIS A 20 -5.70 12.15 -7.19
CA HIS A 20 -4.99 12.91 -6.17
C HIS A 20 -3.66 13.44 -6.73
N PRO A 21 -3.36 14.74 -6.56
CA PRO A 21 -2.19 15.37 -7.17
C PRO A 21 -0.89 15.11 -6.39
N SER A 22 -0.61 13.85 -6.08
CA SER A 22 0.65 13.38 -5.53
C SER A 22 0.91 11.92 -5.91
N LEU A 23 2.13 11.45 -5.66
CA LEU A 23 2.45 10.02 -5.67
C LEU A 23 2.06 9.41 -4.31
N LEU A 24 0.82 9.00 -4.19
CA LEU A 24 0.35 8.34 -2.95
C LEU A 24 1.24 7.12 -2.62
N PRO A 25 1.55 6.89 -1.35
CA PRO A 25 0.97 7.48 -0.13
C PRO A 25 1.57 8.82 0.32
N SER A 26 2.44 9.45 -0.47
CA SER A 26 3.03 10.76 -0.13
C SER A 26 1.99 11.87 -0.28
N PHE A 27 2.03 12.85 0.62
CA PHE A 27 1.23 14.08 0.59
C PHE A 27 -0.29 13.86 0.45
N PRO A 28 -0.92 13.07 1.32
CA PRO A 28 -2.36 12.90 1.31
C PRO A 28 -3.07 14.21 1.71
N GLY A 29 -4.35 14.32 1.40
CA GLY A 29 -5.18 15.45 1.79
C GLY A 29 -5.04 16.67 0.90
N ALA A 30 -5.21 17.86 1.47
CA ALA A 30 -5.30 19.09 0.71
C ALA A 30 -3.93 19.67 0.33
N ALA A 31 -3.88 20.40 -0.79
CA ALA A 31 -2.73 21.20 -1.22
C ALA A 31 -1.43 20.38 -1.46
N ALA A 32 -1.53 19.17 -2.01
CA ALA A 32 -0.41 18.27 -2.24
C ALA A 32 0.75 18.90 -3.04
N TYR A 33 0.49 19.69 -4.07
CA TYR A 33 1.55 20.42 -4.80
C TYR A 33 2.30 21.45 -3.93
N ARG A 34 1.62 22.05 -2.94
CA ARG A 34 2.28 22.92 -1.97
C ARG A 34 3.16 22.12 -1.04
N GLN A 35 2.65 21.01 -0.50
CA GLN A 35 3.44 20.11 0.34
C GLN A 35 4.69 19.61 -0.41
N ALA A 36 4.54 19.17 -1.67
CA ALA A 36 5.65 18.74 -2.50
C ALA A 36 6.73 19.84 -2.67
N LYS A 37 6.32 21.12 -2.84
CA LYS A 37 7.25 22.26 -2.89
C LYS A 37 7.94 22.52 -1.57
N GLU A 38 7.21 22.52 -0.46
CA GLU A 38 7.73 22.78 0.89
C GLU A 38 8.74 21.70 1.32
N GLU A 39 8.48 20.44 0.96
CA GLU A 39 9.40 19.32 1.21
C GLU A 39 10.57 19.25 0.23
N GLY A 40 10.57 20.09 -0.81
CA GLY A 40 11.68 20.16 -1.77
C GLY A 40 11.89 18.89 -2.59
N VAL A 41 10.80 18.15 -2.90
CA VAL A 41 10.91 16.92 -3.69
C VAL A 41 11.37 17.20 -5.12
N ARG A 42 12.15 16.28 -5.68
CA ARG A 42 12.64 16.36 -7.06
C ARG A 42 11.71 15.69 -8.06
N ILE A 43 10.83 14.83 -7.58
CA ILE A 43 9.83 14.14 -8.38
C ILE A 43 8.49 14.33 -7.69
N ALA A 44 7.51 14.83 -8.44
CA ALA A 44 6.11 14.89 -8.05
C ALA A 44 5.29 14.00 -8.98
N GLY A 45 4.00 13.90 -8.72
CA GLY A 45 3.14 13.11 -9.62
C GLY A 45 1.69 13.19 -9.23
N VAL A 46 0.94 12.29 -9.82
CA VAL A 46 -0.51 12.14 -9.62
C VAL A 46 -0.86 10.68 -9.47
N THR A 47 -1.92 10.40 -8.74
CA THR A 47 -2.41 9.04 -8.49
C THR A 47 -3.91 8.98 -8.76
N ALA A 48 -4.35 8.06 -9.61
CA ALA A 48 -5.74 7.65 -9.69
C ALA A 48 -5.92 6.40 -8.81
N HIS A 49 -6.93 6.41 -7.94
CA HIS A 49 -7.17 5.36 -6.97
C HIS A 49 -8.67 5.17 -6.70
N TYR A 50 -9.06 4.00 -6.21
CA TYR A 50 -10.40 3.80 -5.69
C TYR A 50 -10.59 4.56 -4.37
N VAL A 51 -11.80 5.06 -4.14
CA VAL A 51 -12.13 5.79 -2.91
C VAL A 51 -12.55 4.80 -1.83
N THR A 52 -11.94 4.95 -0.66
CA THR A 52 -12.31 4.25 0.58
C THR A 52 -12.78 5.25 1.64
N THR A 53 -13.13 4.78 2.82
CA THR A 53 -13.46 5.66 3.95
C THR A 53 -12.27 6.42 4.50
N ASP A 54 -11.07 5.90 4.28
CA ASP A 54 -9.83 6.54 4.68
C ASP A 54 -9.36 7.48 3.56
N LEU A 55 -9.06 8.73 3.94
CA LEU A 55 -8.72 9.78 3.00
C LEU A 55 -7.46 9.43 2.20
N ASP A 56 -7.59 9.38 0.88
CA ASP A 56 -6.52 9.15 -0.08
C ASP A 56 -5.71 7.84 0.17
N GLN A 57 -6.33 6.83 0.80
CA GLN A 57 -5.69 5.55 1.13
C GLN A 57 -6.28 4.34 0.38
N GLY A 58 -7.15 4.57 -0.59
CA GLY A 58 -7.74 3.50 -1.38
C GLY A 58 -6.75 2.85 -2.36
N PRO A 59 -7.13 1.69 -2.92
CA PRO A 59 -6.31 0.94 -3.86
C PRO A 59 -5.88 1.78 -5.07
N ILE A 60 -4.57 1.85 -5.33
CA ILE A 60 -3.98 2.65 -6.42
C ILE A 60 -4.24 1.95 -7.74
N ILE A 61 -4.75 2.68 -8.74
CA ILE A 61 -5.00 2.17 -10.10
C ILE A 61 -3.85 2.53 -11.02
N THR A 62 -3.58 3.83 -11.17
CA THR A 62 -2.49 4.34 -12.01
C THR A 62 -1.74 5.46 -11.33
N GLN A 63 -0.48 5.64 -11.69
CA GLN A 63 0.33 6.77 -11.25
C GLN A 63 1.12 7.35 -12.43
N ARG A 64 1.34 8.68 -12.39
CA ARG A 64 2.19 9.41 -13.31
C ARG A 64 3.14 10.28 -12.53
N ALA A 65 4.41 10.30 -12.93
CA ALA A 65 5.45 11.09 -12.27
C ALA A 65 6.02 12.13 -13.24
N PHE A 66 6.56 13.22 -12.68
CA PHE A 66 7.27 14.25 -13.43
C PHE A 66 8.34 14.91 -12.57
N ASP A 67 9.38 15.43 -13.24
CA ASP A 67 10.48 16.12 -12.57
C ASP A 67 10.08 17.52 -12.11
N VAL A 68 10.49 17.87 -10.89
CA VAL A 68 10.30 19.18 -10.29
C VAL A 68 11.62 19.96 -10.38
N PRO A 69 11.69 21.06 -11.16
CA PRO A 69 12.87 21.94 -11.19
C PRO A 69 13.16 22.56 -9.82
N ASP A 70 14.41 22.88 -9.56
CA ASP A 70 14.88 23.40 -8.26
C ASP A 70 14.17 24.69 -7.82
N ASP A 71 13.88 25.55 -8.77
CA ASP A 71 13.25 26.86 -8.58
C ASP A 71 11.74 26.87 -8.87
N ALA A 72 11.14 25.69 -9.11
CA ALA A 72 9.74 25.58 -9.47
C ALA A 72 8.82 26.20 -8.41
N SER A 73 7.91 27.06 -8.85
CA SER A 73 6.81 27.54 -8.02
C SER A 73 5.74 26.44 -7.86
N VAL A 74 4.85 26.59 -6.86
CA VAL A 74 3.69 25.71 -6.72
C VAL A 74 2.82 25.71 -7.98
N GLU A 75 2.72 26.86 -8.65
CA GLU A 75 2.00 26.99 -9.91
C GLU A 75 2.67 26.21 -11.04
N THR A 76 3.99 26.27 -11.12
CA THR A 76 4.78 25.48 -12.10
C THR A 76 4.56 23.99 -11.90
N ILE A 77 4.58 23.51 -10.65
CA ILE A 77 4.33 22.09 -10.32
C ILE A 77 2.90 21.71 -10.71
N ARG A 78 1.93 22.55 -10.37
CA ARG A 78 0.52 22.33 -10.75
C ARG A 78 0.31 22.25 -12.26
N ASN A 79 0.89 23.20 -13.01
CA ASN A 79 0.74 23.25 -14.47
C ASN A 79 1.34 22.02 -15.16
N ARG A 80 2.36 21.39 -14.56
CA ARG A 80 2.92 20.11 -15.02
C ARG A 80 2.04 18.91 -14.63
N GLY A 81 1.44 18.95 -13.45
CA GLY A 81 0.64 17.86 -12.92
C GLY A 81 -0.76 17.77 -13.53
N GLN A 82 -1.43 18.89 -13.78
CA GLN A 82 -2.84 18.89 -14.25
C GLN A 82 -3.10 18.08 -15.53
N PRO A 83 -2.27 18.14 -16.58
CA PRO A 83 -2.45 17.26 -17.73
C PRO A 83 -2.34 15.77 -17.35
N LEU A 84 -1.42 15.42 -16.46
CA LEU A 84 -1.21 14.06 -15.99
C LEU A 84 -2.37 13.57 -15.10
N GLU A 85 -3.06 14.48 -14.39
CA GLU A 85 -4.28 14.13 -13.65
C GLU A 85 -5.38 13.65 -14.63
N ALA A 86 -5.56 14.33 -15.74
CA ALA A 86 -6.52 13.94 -16.78
C ALA A 86 -6.14 12.58 -17.41
N ASP A 87 -4.87 12.40 -17.75
CA ASP A 87 -4.37 11.16 -18.35
C ASP A 87 -4.52 9.96 -17.39
N ALA A 88 -4.14 10.14 -16.13
CA ALA A 88 -4.27 9.11 -15.11
C ALA A 88 -5.73 8.73 -14.85
N LEU A 89 -6.64 9.72 -14.81
CA LEU A 89 -8.07 9.47 -14.65
C LEU A 89 -8.65 8.71 -15.82
N LEU A 90 -8.32 9.13 -17.05
CA LEU A 90 -8.81 8.49 -18.27
C LEU A 90 -8.38 7.03 -18.33
N GLU A 91 -7.11 6.76 -18.08
CA GLU A 91 -6.60 5.39 -18.07
C GLU A 91 -7.25 4.54 -16.97
N ALA A 92 -7.39 5.08 -15.76
CA ALA A 92 -8.04 4.37 -14.65
C ALA A 92 -9.50 4.01 -14.99
N ILE A 93 -10.23 4.91 -15.64
CA ILE A 93 -11.61 4.66 -16.11
C ILE A 93 -11.62 3.57 -17.19
N GLN A 94 -10.73 3.61 -18.17
CA GLN A 94 -10.63 2.60 -19.21
C GLN A 94 -10.35 1.21 -18.63
N LEU A 95 -9.33 1.10 -17.76
CA LEU A 95 -9.00 -0.15 -17.07
C LEU A 95 -10.17 -0.71 -16.26
N HIS A 96 -10.91 0.19 -15.59
CA HIS A 96 -12.10 -0.21 -14.82
C HIS A 96 -13.22 -0.73 -15.72
N LEU A 97 -13.53 -0.03 -16.83
CA LEU A 97 -14.58 -0.43 -17.76
C LEU A 97 -14.24 -1.72 -18.51
N ASP A 98 -12.96 -1.95 -18.79
CA ASP A 98 -12.46 -3.16 -19.44
C ASP A 98 -12.39 -4.36 -18.48
N ASN A 99 -12.78 -4.19 -17.20
CA ASN A 99 -12.61 -5.19 -16.14
C ASN A 99 -11.17 -5.69 -16.02
N ALA A 100 -10.19 -4.84 -16.31
CA ALA A 100 -8.78 -5.14 -16.26
C ALA A 100 -8.15 -4.93 -14.87
N ILE A 101 -8.96 -4.65 -13.83
CA ILE A 101 -8.52 -4.40 -12.47
C ILE A 101 -9.16 -5.42 -11.54
N SER A 102 -8.34 -6.12 -10.76
CA SER A 102 -8.77 -6.85 -9.58
C SER A 102 -8.32 -6.11 -8.31
N VAL A 103 -9.14 -6.12 -7.27
CA VAL A 103 -8.78 -5.56 -5.97
C VAL A 103 -8.68 -6.70 -4.96
N HIS A 104 -7.51 -6.85 -4.35
CA HIS A 104 -7.29 -7.85 -3.32
C HIS A 104 -6.52 -7.26 -2.14
N ARG A 105 -7.08 -7.36 -0.93
CA ARG A 105 -6.46 -6.85 0.31
C ARG A 105 -6.00 -5.39 0.20
N GLY A 106 -6.83 -4.53 -0.43
CA GLY A 106 -6.53 -3.10 -0.57
C GLY A 106 -5.46 -2.77 -1.61
N ARG A 107 -5.13 -3.70 -2.50
CA ARG A 107 -4.19 -3.51 -3.61
C ARG A 107 -4.85 -3.87 -4.93
N THR A 108 -4.49 -3.17 -5.99
CA THR A 108 -4.93 -3.50 -7.35
C THR A 108 -3.95 -4.46 -8.02
N GLY A 109 -4.49 -5.39 -8.79
CA GLY A 109 -3.76 -6.15 -9.81
C GLY A 109 -4.30 -5.77 -11.19
N LEU A 110 -3.43 -5.60 -12.17
CA LEU A 110 -3.81 -5.38 -13.56
C LEU A 110 -3.65 -6.68 -14.34
N HIS A 111 -4.67 -7.03 -15.13
CA HIS A 111 -4.65 -8.21 -16.00
C HIS A 111 -5.21 -7.83 -17.38
N SER A 112 -4.80 -8.57 -18.40
CA SER A 112 -5.40 -8.41 -19.73
C SER A 112 -6.75 -9.11 -19.74
N SER A 113 -7.70 -8.57 -20.54
CA SER A 113 -9.03 -9.16 -20.71
C SER A 113 -9.02 -10.60 -21.26
N SER A 114 -7.85 -11.10 -21.69
CA SER A 114 -7.63 -12.50 -22.12
C SER A 114 -7.37 -13.47 -20.96
N ASP A 115 -7.02 -13.00 -19.77
CA ASP A 115 -6.65 -13.85 -18.63
C ASP A 115 -7.83 -14.20 -17.72
N SER A 116 -9.01 -13.62 -17.95
CA SER A 116 -10.20 -13.83 -17.10
C SER A 116 -10.83 -15.22 -17.21
N SER A 117 -10.32 -16.11 -18.09
CA SER A 117 -10.84 -17.48 -18.26
C SER A 117 -9.97 -18.58 -17.61
N ALA A 118 -8.86 -18.21 -16.97
CA ALA A 118 -7.87 -19.20 -16.48
C ALA A 118 -7.74 -19.33 -14.95
N SER A 119 -8.50 -18.59 -14.12
CA SER A 119 -8.20 -18.51 -12.69
C SER A 119 -9.14 -19.23 -11.72
N GLU A 120 -10.03 -20.11 -12.18
CA GLU A 120 -10.90 -20.88 -11.28
C GLU A 120 -10.53 -22.38 -11.09
N SER A 121 -9.44 -22.89 -11.67
CA SER A 121 -9.17 -24.32 -11.63
C SER A 121 -7.82 -24.77 -11.08
N GLU A 122 -6.99 -23.91 -10.50
CA GLU A 122 -5.64 -24.34 -10.07
C GLU A 122 -5.29 -24.04 -8.60
N TYR A 123 -6.26 -24.20 -7.70
CA TYR A 123 -5.97 -24.33 -6.26
C TYR A 123 -6.41 -25.69 -5.71
N GLN A 124 -6.13 -26.77 -6.45
CA GLN A 124 -5.98 -28.08 -5.81
C GLN A 124 -4.49 -28.28 -5.52
N LEU A 125 -4.05 -27.73 -4.39
CA LEU A 125 -2.81 -28.18 -3.76
C LEU A 125 -3.03 -29.63 -3.35
N GLY A 126 -2.57 -30.55 -4.19
CA GLY A 126 -2.31 -31.92 -3.80
C GLY A 126 -1.30 -31.90 -2.66
N LEU A 127 -1.77 -32.17 -1.44
CA LEU A 127 -0.89 -32.53 -0.34
C LEU A 127 -0.20 -33.84 -0.74
N PRO A 128 1.13 -33.98 -0.62
CA PRO A 128 1.79 -35.26 -0.79
C PRO A 128 1.34 -36.21 0.32
N GLU A 129 0.87 -37.38 -0.05
CA GLU A 129 0.39 -38.46 0.83
C GLU A 129 1.51 -39.22 1.57
N ASP A 130 2.72 -38.66 1.70
CA ASP A 130 3.84 -39.35 2.34
C ASP A 130 4.35 -38.59 3.57
N LEU A 131 3.53 -38.56 4.61
CA LEU A 131 4.02 -38.33 5.97
C LEU A 131 3.81 -39.62 6.77
N GLU A 132 4.71 -40.59 6.53
CA GLU A 132 4.88 -41.71 7.45
C GLU A 132 5.28 -41.21 8.83
N THR A 133 4.55 -41.73 9.77
CA THR A 133 4.65 -41.59 11.21
C THR A 133 6.10 -41.65 11.72
N VAL A 134 6.60 -40.53 12.25
CA VAL A 134 7.76 -40.54 13.15
C VAL A 134 7.24 -40.76 14.58
N GLN A 135 7.49 -41.94 15.11
CA GLN A 135 7.23 -42.26 16.52
C GLN A 135 8.23 -41.51 17.44
N PRO A 136 7.82 -41.04 18.59
CA PRO A 136 8.71 -40.48 19.56
C PRO A 136 9.20 -41.57 20.54
N ASP A 137 10.38 -42.09 20.31
CA ASP A 137 11.11 -42.86 21.31
C ASP A 137 12.49 -42.23 21.50
N ASN A 138 12.63 -41.47 22.57
CA ASN A 138 13.78 -41.63 23.47
C ASN A 138 13.63 -40.80 24.76
N PRO A 139 13.83 -41.39 25.95
CA PRO A 139 13.72 -40.70 27.22
C PRO A 139 14.97 -39.87 27.51
N ILE A 140 14.73 -38.67 28.01
CA ILE A 140 15.77 -37.72 28.43
C ILE A 140 16.31 -38.20 29.77
N ASP A 141 17.57 -38.50 29.78
CA ASP A 141 18.39 -38.87 30.95
C ASP A 141 18.68 -37.64 31.81
N ASP A 142 18.44 -37.82 33.08
CA ASP A 142 18.50 -36.83 34.14
C ASP A 142 19.97 -36.70 34.63
N HIS A 143 20.64 -35.61 34.29
CA HIS A 143 21.90 -35.26 34.98
C HIS A 143 21.85 -33.86 35.58
N LYS A 144 21.64 -33.89 36.90
CA LYS A 144 22.00 -32.83 37.87
C LYS A 144 23.41 -32.32 37.62
N ASN A 145 23.56 -31.00 37.54
CA ASN A 145 24.68 -30.35 38.25
C ASN A 145 24.32 -28.87 38.46
N GLY A 146 24.19 -28.56 39.75
CA GLY A 146 24.12 -27.20 40.23
C GLY A 146 25.51 -26.55 40.23
N VAL A 147 25.53 -25.26 40.09
CA VAL A 147 26.54 -24.38 40.67
C VAL A 147 25.94 -22.95 40.81
N ASP A 148 25.83 -22.55 42.02
CA ASP A 148 25.98 -21.26 42.69
C ASP A 148 25.91 -19.94 41.93
N THR A 149 25.03 -19.10 42.46
CA THR A 149 25.02 -17.63 42.37
C THR A 149 26.19 -17.04 43.17
N PRO A 150 26.72 -15.87 42.81
CA PRO A 150 26.55 -14.77 43.73
C PRO A 150 26.05 -13.46 43.11
N ALA A 151 25.30 -12.78 43.92
CA ALA A 151 24.84 -11.41 43.74
C ALA A 151 26.03 -10.43 43.75
N GLU A 152 25.98 -9.45 42.86
CA GLU A 152 26.74 -8.23 43.03
C GLU A 152 25.91 -7.00 42.72
N SER A 153 25.96 -6.14 43.67
CA SER A 153 25.31 -4.91 44.00
C SER A 153 25.41 -3.80 42.95
N ILE A 154 24.32 -3.05 42.84
CA ILE A 154 24.18 -1.75 42.18
C ILE A 154 24.86 -0.67 43.05
N PRO A 155 25.55 0.31 42.48
CA PRO A 155 25.73 1.59 43.13
C PRO A 155 24.86 2.67 42.49
N ASP A 156 24.14 3.39 43.36
CA ASP A 156 23.56 4.69 43.18
C ASP A 156 24.58 5.70 42.61
N VAL A 157 24.16 6.50 41.63
CA VAL A 157 24.81 7.78 41.36
C VAL A 157 23.78 8.88 41.39
N VAL A 158 24.02 9.72 42.36
CA VAL A 158 23.35 10.97 42.71
C VAL A 158 23.59 12.06 41.66
N ASN A 159 22.56 12.93 41.54
CA ASN A 159 22.53 14.27 40.94
C ASN A 159 23.81 15.12 41.12
N ASP A 160 24.11 15.87 40.05
CA ASP A 160 24.28 17.33 40.10
C ASP A 160 23.94 17.97 38.73
#